data_0871edf2e31845222865206ec8a06aa8
#
_entry.id   0871edf2e31845222865206ec8a06aa8
#
_cell.length_a   1.000
_cell.length_b   1.000
_cell.length_c   1.000
_cell.angle_alpha   90.00
_cell.angle_beta   90.00
_cell.angle_gamma   90.00
#
_symmetry.space_group_name_H-M   'P 1'
#
loop_
_entity.id
_entity.type
_entity.pdbx_description
1 polymer ?
#
loop_
_entity_poly.entity_id
_entity_poly.type
_entity_poly.pdbx_seq_one_letter_code
_entity_poly.pdbx_strand_id
1 'polypeptide(L)'
;MTDEEVDERLGDCETGVLSLARDGEAYAVPVAFHYDGESLRFRLGDDGDSTKLAFADATATANFLAYGYETADDSWSVIARGPLRRVPEDAWETTAAADLDEWYVPLRVFDEAIEETELVGYELEIEAITGRRTVR
;
A
#
# COMPACT_ATOMS: atom_id res chain seq x y z
N MET A 1 1.66 -7.98 18.76
CA MET A 1 2.64 -8.60 17.82
C MET A 1 4.02 -7.98 18.06
N THR A 2 5.04 -8.80 17.94
CA THR A 2 6.42 -8.32 17.97
C THR A 2 6.78 -7.66 16.64
N ASP A 3 7.86 -6.87 16.63
CA ASP A 3 8.35 -6.26 15.39
C ASP A 3 8.68 -7.32 14.34
N GLU A 4 9.24 -8.44 14.77
CA GLU A 4 9.55 -9.56 13.89
C GLU A 4 8.29 -10.16 13.26
N GLU A 5 7.22 -10.31 14.05
CA GLU A 5 5.95 -10.81 13.54
C GLU A 5 5.31 -9.84 12.53
N VAL A 6 5.42 -8.54 12.78
CA VAL A 6 4.94 -7.51 11.85
C VAL A 6 5.69 -7.62 10.53
N ASP A 7 7.02 -7.70 10.57
CA ASP A 7 7.85 -7.82 9.37
C ASP A 7 7.50 -9.06 8.57
N GLU A 8 7.28 -10.18 9.26
CA GLU A 8 6.92 -11.43 8.62
C GLU A 8 5.55 -11.34 7.93
N ARG A 9 4.55 -10.77 8.61
CA ARG A 9 3.21 -10.64 8.06
C ARG A 9 3.18 -9.71 6.85
N LEU A 10 3.86 -8.58 6.92
CA LEU A 10 3.94 -7.67 5.79
C LEU A 10 4.73 -8.26 4.62
N GLY A 11 5.77 -9.02 4.89
CA GLY A 11 6.54 -9.69 3.85
C GLY A 11 5.77 -10.78 3.12
N ASP A 12 4.79 -11.41 3.79
CA ASP A 12 3.97 -12.46 3.20
C ASP A 12 2.71 -11.94 2.52
N CYS A 13 2.37 -10.67 2.72
CA CYS A 13 1.19 -10.07 2.11
C CYS A 13 1.53 -9.43 0.78
N GLU A 14 0.60 -9.54 -0.17
CA GLU A 14 0.73 -8.92 -1.50
C GLU A 14 -0.11 -7.66 -1.62
N THR A 15 -1.18 -7.55 -0.84
CA THR A 15 -2.16 -6.48 -0.97
C THR A 15 -2.57 -5.95 0.39
N GLY A 16 -3.03 -4.70 0.40
CA GLY A 16 -3.59 -4.05 1.56
C GLY A 16 -4.47 -2.88 1.15
N VAL A 17 -4.86 -2.07 2.11
CA VAL A 17 -5.71 -0.91 1.86
C VAL A 17 -4.95 0.35 2.24
N LEU A 18 -4.82 1.26 1.27
CA LEU A 18 -4.22 2.57 1.48
C LEU A 18 -5.32 3.59 1.71
N SER A 19 -5.29 4.27 2.84
CA SER A 19 -6.29 5.29 3.21
C SER A 19 -5.68 6.68 3.07
N LEU A 20 -6.38 7.52 2.33
CA LEU A 20 -5.97 8.86 1.95
C LEU A 20 -6.98 9.86 2.49
N ALA A 21 -6.58 11.11 2.61
CA ALA A 21 -7.47 12.16 3.11
C ALA A 21 -7.16 13.50 2.45
N ARG A 22 -8.21 14.22 2.12
CA ARG A 22 -8.12 15.58 1.55
C ARG A 22 -9.32 16.38 2.03
N ASP A 23 -9.06 17.55 2.61
CA ASP A 23 -10.12 18.49 3.03
C ASP A 23 -11.22 17.84 3.88
N GLY A 24 -10.83 16.94 4.77
CA GLY A 24 -11.78 16.26 5.65
C GLY A 24 -12.48 15.06 5.04
N GLU A 25 -12.23 14.76 3.76
CA GLU A 25 -12.77 13.58 3.10
C GLU A 25 -11.77 12.43 3.13
N ALA A 26 -12.26 11.24 3.39
CA ALA A 26 -11.44 10.03 3.39
C ALA A 26 -11.67 9.25 2.09
N TYR A 27 -10.61 8.64 1.61
CA TYR A 27 -10.65 7.78 0.42
C TYR A 27 -9.77 6.58 0.66
N ALA A 28 -10.33 5.39 0.52
CA ALA A 28 -9.59 4.15 0.73
C ALA A 28 -9.57 3.35 -0.56
N VAL A 29 -8.41 2.80 -0.88
CA VAL A 29 -8.22 2.06 -2.12
C VAL A 29 -7.37 0.81 -1.85
N PRO A 30 -7.75 -0.36 -2.40
CA PRO A 30 -6.90 -1.53 -2.31
C PRO A 30 -5.66 -1.33 -3.18
N VAL A 31 -4.51 -1.75 -2.66
CA VAL A 31 -3.24 -1.58 -3.34
C VAL A 31 -2.37 -2.82 -3.20
N ALA A 32 -1.57 -3.09 -4.21
CA ALA A 32 -0.42 -3.96 -4.05
C ALA A 32 0.72 -3.13 -3.49
N PHE A 33 1.59 -3.74 -2.71
CA PHE A 33 2.65 -2.99 -2.05
C PHE A 33 3.94 -3.79 -1.95
N HIS A 34 5.02 -3.06 -1.75
CA HIS A 34 6.32 -3.62 -1.43
C HIS A 34 6.80 -3.02 -0.10
N TYR A 35 7.19 -3.88 0.83
CA TYR A 35 7.68 -3.50 2.15
C TYR A 35 9.18 -3.77 2.24
N ASP A 36 9.96 -2.76 2.62
CA ASP A 36 11.42 -2.90 2.73
C ASP A 36 11.93 -2.85 4.17
N GLY A 37 11.04 -2.87 5.17
CA GLY A 37 11.37 -2.76 6.59
C GLY A 37 11.23 -1.36 7.16
N GLU A 38 11.25 -0.33 6.33
CA GLU A 38 11.17 1.07 6.77
C GLU A 38 10.06 1.84 6.04
N SER A 39 9.70 1.41 4.85
CA SER A 39 8.71 2.09 4.05
C SER A 39 7.87 1.11 3.25
N LEU A 40 6.75 1.63 2.75
CA LEU A 40 5.84 0.90 1.87
C LEU A 40 5.81 1.64 0.54
N ARG A 41 5.92 0.91 -0.55
CA ARG A 41 5.85 1.47 -1.90
C ARG A 41 4.62 0.93 -2.61
N PHE A 42 3.95 1.82 -3.32
CA PHE A 42 2.71 1.52 -4.03
C PHE A 42 2.78 2.04 -5.45
N ARG A 43 2.06 1.39 -6.35
CA ARG A 43 1.83 1.89 -7.70
C ARG A 43 0.34 2.14 -7.85
N LEU A 44 -0.01 3.39 -8.15
CA LEU A 44 -1.40 3.76 -8.41
C LEU A 44 -1.58 4.00 -9.90
N GLY A 45 -2.63 3.44 -10.46
CA GLY A 45 -2.93 3.64 -11.87
C GLY A 45 -3.63 4.97 -12.10
N ASP A 46 -3.20 5.68 -13.14
CA ASP A 46 -3.86 6.88 -13.64
C ASP A 46 -4.57 6.53 -14.93
N ASP A 47 -5.89 6.42 -14.87
CA ASP A 47 -6.74 6.06 -16.03
C ASP A 47 -7.37 7.30 -16.68
N GLY A 48 -6.91 8.50 -16.32
CA GLY A 48 -7.49 9.75 -16.79
C GLY A 48 -8.50 10.36 -15.82
N ASP A 49 -9.01 9.58 -14.87
CA ASP A 49 -9.79 10.08 -13.73
C ASP A 49 -8.88 10.04 -12.51
N SER A 50 -8.21 11.14 -12.26
CA SER A 50 -7.14 11.20 -11.28
C SER A 50 -7.61 11.43 -9.84
N THR A 51 -8.83 11.01 -9.49
CA THR A 51 -9.34 11.19 -8.13
C THR A 51 -8.41 10.58 -7.08
N LYS A 52 -7.98 9.33 -7.26
CA LYS A 52 -7.08 8.70 -6.31
C LYS A 52 -5.71 9.38 -6.26
N LEU A 53 -5.20 9.87 -7.40
CA LEU A 53 -3.93 10.59 -7.42
C LEU A 53 -4.06 11.96 -6.76
N ALA A 54 -5.18 12.64 -6.95
CA ALA A 54 -5.43 13.93 -6.30
C ALA A 54 -5.48 13.75 -4.77
N PHE A 55 -6.13 12.69 -4.29
CA PHE A 55 -6.13 12.38 -2.86
C PHE A 55 -4.74 12.01 -2.36
N ALA A 56 -4.00 11.20 -3.12
CA ALA A 56 -2.65 10.79 -2.74
C ALA A 56 -1.71 11.99 -2.62
N ASP A 57 -1.77 12.92 -3.58
CA ASP A 57 -0.92 14.12 -3.57
C ASP A 57 -1.30 15.09 -2.46
N ALA A 58 -2.55 15.11 -2.04
CA ALA A 58 -3.04 16.01 -0.99
C ALA A 58 -2.89 15.43 0.42
N THR A 59 -2.64 14.13 0.53
CA THR A 59 -2.57 13.45 1.82
C THR A 59 -1.28 13.80 2.55
N ALA A 60 -1.40 14.39 3.75
CA ALA A 60 -0.25 14.67 4.59
C ALA A 60 0.22 13.40 5.31
N THR A 61 -0.72 12.68 5.92
CA THR A 61 -0.43 11.43 6.60
C THR A 61 -1.38 10.36 6.07
N ALA A 62 -0.81 9.29 5.52
CA ALA A 62 -1.59 8.17 5.01
C ALA A 62 -1.60 7.04 6.03
N ASN A 63 -2.60 6.18 5.97
CA ASN A 63 -2.67 4.95 6.72
C ASN A 63 -2.71 3.78 5.76
N PHE A 64 -1.98 2.74 6.10
CA PHE A 64 -2.00 1.48 5.36
C PHE A 64 -2.43 0.36 6.29
N LEU A 65 -3.37 -0.46 5.83
CA LEU A 65 -3.89 -1.60 6.59
C LEU A 65 -3.65 -2.87 5.80
N ALA A 66 -2.98 -3.83 6.43
CA ALA A 66 -2.94 -5.22 5.98
C ALA A 66 -3.55 -6.08 7.07
N TYR A 67 -4.28 -7.12 6.67
CA TYR A 67 -4.90 -7.99 7.64
C TYR A 67 -5.11 -9.39 7.06
N GLY A 68 -5.25 -10.35 7.98
CA GLY A 68 -5.61 -11.70 7.61
C GLY A 68 -6.66 -12.22 8.58
N TYR A 69 -7.56 -13.02 8.07
CA TYR A 69 -8.64 -13.61 8.85
C TYR A 69 -8.96 -15.00 8.30
N GLU A 70 -8.69 -16.02 9.08
CA GLU A 70 -9.07 -17.39 8.73
C GLU A 70 -10.22 -17.85 9.60
N THR A 71 -10.11 -17.62 10.91
CA THR A 71 -11.17 -17.89 11.87
C THR A 71 -11.21 -16.78 12.91
N ALA A 72 -12.26 -16.74 13.74
CA ALA A 72 -12.35 -15.76 14.83
C ALA A 72 -11.15 -15.85 15.78
N ASP A 73 -10.49 -16.99 15.82
CA ASP A 73 -9.35 -17.24 16.70
C ASP A 73 -8.00 -17.13 15.98
N ASP A 74 -8.03 -16.86 14.69
CA ASP A 74 -6.82 -16.76 13.88
C ASP A 74 -6.96 -15.57 12.93
N SER A 75 -6.75 -14.40 13.48
CA SER A 75 -6.78 -13.14 12.74
C SER A 75 -5.66 -12.22 13.21
N TRP A 76 -5.27 -11.33 12.33
CA TRP A 76 -4.24 -10.34 12.61
C TRP A 76 -4.48 -9.09 11.77
N SER A 77 -3.95 -7.97 12.22
CA SER A 77 -3.96 -6.74 11.46
C SER A 77 -2.70 -5.93 11.75
N VAL A 78 -2.23 -5.22 10.74
CA VAL A 78 -1.10 -4.30 10.84
C VAL A 78 -1.54 -2.97 10.26
N ILE A 79 -1.33 -1.90 11.01
CA ILE A 79 -1.60 -0.54 10.56
C ILE A 79 -0.30 0.23 10.59
N ALA A 80 0.09 0.78 9.44
CA ALA A 80 1.24 1.65 9.31
C ALA A 80 0.77 3.04 8.91
N ARG A 81 1.42 4.07 9.44
CA ARG A 81 1.07 5.45 9.10
C ARG A 81 2.32 6.29 8.94
N GLY A 82 2.23 7.28 8.09
CA GLY A 82 3.32 8.21 7.84
C GLY A 82 3.05 9.08 6.63
N PRO A 83 3.99 9.98 6.29
CA PRO A 83 3.86 10.83 5.12
C PRO A 83 3.91 10.00 3.84
N LEU A 84 3.12 10.45 2.86
CA LEU A 84 3.06 9.84 1.54
C LEU A 84 3.63 10.82 0.52
N ARG A 85 4.50 10.32 -0.36
CA ARG A 85 5.11 11.16 -1.40
C ARG A 85 5.23 10.39 -2.70
N ARG A 86 5.26 11.12 -3.81
CA ARG A 86 5.52 10.51 -5.12
C ARG A 86 6.97 10.06 -5.18
N VAL A 87 7.18 8.94 -5.83
CA VAL A 87 8.53 8.42 -6.09
C VAL A 87 8.81 8.61 -7.59
N PRO A 88 9.89 9.30 -7.96
CA PRO A 88 10.25 9.44 -9.37
C PRO A 88 10.45 8.08 -10.03
N GLU A 89 10.09 7.99 -11.30
CA GLU A 89 10.17 6.74 -12.06
C GLU A 89 11.57 6.12 -12.03
N ASP A 90 12.60 6.95 -12.11
CA ASP A 90 13.98 6.48 -12.07
C ASP A 90 14.38 5.88 -10.72
N ALA A 91 13.72 6.25 -9.64
CA ALA A 91 13.95 5.64 -8.33
C ALA A 91 13.42 4.18 -8.27
N TRP A 92 12.52 3.81 -9.16
CA TRP A 92 12.02 2.43 -9.26
C TRP A 92 13.01 1.49 -9.96
N GLU A 93 13.95 2.04 -10.71
CA GLU A 93 14.95 1.24 -11.43
C GLU A 93 15.89 0.51 -10.48
N THR A 94 16.01 0.97 -9.25
CA THR A 94 16.82 0.29 -8.23
C THR A 94 16.14 -0.93 -7.65
N THR A 95 14.83 -1.06 -7.89
CA THR A 95 14.04 -2.25 -7.54
C THR A 95 13.80 -3.00 -8.84
N ALA A 96 13.98 -4.32 -8.85
CA ALA A 96 13.79 -5.10 -10.07
C ALA A 96 12.42 -4.82 -10.68
N ALA A 97 12.39 -4.36 -11.92
CA ALA A 97 11.15 -3.99 -12.60
C ALA A 97 10.16 -5.16 -12.68
N ALA A 98 10.69 -6.39 -12.81
CA ALA A 98 9.85 -7.60 -12.82
C ALA A 98 9.08 -7.76 -11.51
N ASP A 99 9.71 -7.44 -10.37
CA ASP A 99 9.04 -7.55 -9.08
C ASP A 99 7.92 -6.52 -8.94
N LEU A 100 8.12 -5.32 -9.49
CA LEU A 100 7.09 -4.28 -9.45
C LEU A 100 5.86 -4.67 -10.25
N ASP A 101 6.04 -5.28 -11.40
CA ASP A 101 4.93 -5.74 -12.23
C ASP A 101 4.20 -6.90 -11.57
N GLU A 102 4.91 -7.80 -10.90
CA GLU A 102 4.31 -8.94 -10.22
C GLU A 102 3.39 -8.52 -9.08
N TRP A 103 3.78 -7.56 -8.26
CA TRP A 103 2.94 -7.17 -7.12
C TRP A 103 1.87 -6.15 -7.48
N TYR A 104 1.90 -5.55 -8.67
CA TYR A 104 0.83 -4.69 -9.16
C TYR A 104 -0.32 -5.48 -9.81
N VAL A 105 0.03 -6.50 -10.60
CA VAL A 105 -0.93 -7.24 -11.42
C VAL A 105 -2.10 -7.83 -10.63
N PRO A 106 -1.94 -8.36 -9.40
CA PRO A 106 -3.07 -8.93 -8.66
C PRO A 106 -4.18 -7.95 -8.34
N LEU A 107 -3.94 -6.64 -8.39
CA LEU A 107 -4.93 -5.63 -8.02
C LEU A 107 -5.62 -4.95 -9.19
N ARG A 108 -5.77 -5.65 -10.28
CA ARG A 108 -6.61 -5.18 -11.39
C ARG A 108 -8.08 -5.31 -10.99
N VAL A 109 -8.54 -4.36 -10.18
CA VAL A 109 -9.90 -4.35 -9.62
C VAL A 109 -10.91 -3.84 -10.64
N PHE A 110 -10.45 -3.13 -11.67
CA PHE A 110 -11.29 -2.54 -12.69
C PHE A 110 -10.88 -3.08 -14.07
N ASP A 111 -11.76 -2.95 -15.05
CA ASP A 111 -11.49 -3.35 -16.43
C ASP A 111 -10.48 -2.41 -17.09
N GLU A 112 -9.33 -2.22 -16.46
CA GLU A 112 -8.25 -1.42 -16.98
C GLU A 112 -7.22 -2.32 -17.65
N ALA A 113 -6.87 -2.01 -18.90
CA ALA A 113 -5.72 -2.64 -19.52
C ALA A 113 -4.47 -2.00 -18.93
N ILE A 114 -3.55 -2.81 -18.41
CA ILE A 114 -2.31 -2.30 -17.82
C ILE A 114 -1.53 -1.43 -18.80
N GLU A 115 -1.58 -1.78 -20.08
CA GLU A 115 -0.90 -1.04 -21.13
C GLU A 115 -1.47 0.37 -21.33
N GLU A 116 -2.73 0.59 -20.97
CA GLU A 116 -3.42 1.87 -21.13
C GLU A 116 -3.36 2.73 -19.88
N THR A 117 -2.91 2.16 -18.76
CA THR A 117 -2.87 2.82 -17.47
C THR A 117 -1.46 3.31 -17.18
N GLU A 118 -1.29 4.60 -16.95
CA GLU A 118 -0.04 5.16 -16.47
C GLU A 118 0.09 4.83 -14.99
N LEU A 119 1.24 4.30 -14.59
CA LEU A 119 1.50 3.93 -13.20
C LEU A 119 2.34 5.01 -12.53
N VAL A 120 1.86 5.47 -11.38
CA VAL A 120 2.56 6.47 -10.57
C VAL A 120 2.96 5.82 -9.25
N GLY A 121 4.23 5.94 -8.91
CA GLY A 121 4.77 5.39 -7.69
C GLY A 121 4.60 6.33 -6.51
N TYR A 122 4.31 5.76 -5.34
CA TYR A 122 4.22 6.47 -4.07
C TYR A 122 4.95 5.69 -3.00
N GLU A 123 5.48 6.42 -2.03
CA GLU A 123 6.14 5.83 -0.88
C GLU A 123 5.52 6.40 0.40
N LEU A 124 5.17 5.49 1.31
CA LEU A 124 4.77 5.84 2.67
C LEU A 124 5.97 5.57 3.58
N GLU A 125 6.52 6.62 4.16
CA GLU A 125 7.58 6.50 5.15
C GLU A 125 6.95 6.17 6.50
N ILE A 126 7.28 5.02 7.05
CA ILE A 126 6.62 4.54 8.26
C ILE A 126 7.12 5.33 9.48
N GLU A 127 6.24 6.10 10.07
CA GLU A 127 6.51 6.82 11.33
C GLU A 127 5.98 6.05 12.52
N ALA A 128 4.88 5.31 12.33
CA ALA A 128 4.30 4.48 13.37
C ALA A 128 3.70 3.24 12.74
N ILE A 129 3.91 2.10 13.40
CA ILE A 129 3.37 0.83 12.94
C ILE A 129 2.90 0.03 14.15
N THR A 130 1.70 -0.52 14.06
CA THR A 130 1.12 -1.36 15.12
C THR A 130 0.59 -2.63 14.51
N GLY A 131 0.81 -3.73 15.23
CA GLY A 131 0.28 -5.02 14.82
C GLY A 131 -0.51 -5.64 15.97
N ARG A 132 -1.62 -6.26 15.62
CA ARG A 132 -2.47 -6.98 16.57
C ARG A 132 -2.83 -8.34 16.03
N ARG A 133 -2.97 -9.29 16.90
CA ARG A 133 -3.42 -10.63 16.55
C ARG A 133 -4.39 -11.14 17.60
N THR A 134 -5.21 -12.09 17.20
CA THR A 134 -6.09 -12.77 18.13
C THR A 134 -5.23 -13.59 19.10
N VAL A 135 -5.53 -13.49 20.39
CA VAL A 135 -4.84 -14.21 21.45
C VAL A 135 -5.88 -15.03 22.23
N ARG A 136 -5.56 -16.29 22.44
CA ARG A 136 -6.35 -17.15 23.32
C ARG A 136 -5.52 -17.70 24.45
#